data_ddf139fe8ce5b9a3b56b85226f587750
#
_entry.id   ddf139fe8ce5b9a3b56b85226f587750
#
_cell.length_a   1.000
_cell.length_b   1.000
_cell.length_c   1.000
_cell.angle_alpha   90.00
_cell.angle_beta   90.00
_cell.angle_gamma   90.00
#
_symmetry.space_group_name_H-M   'P 1'
#
loop_
_entity.id
_entity.type
_entity.pdbx_description
1 polymer ?
#
loop_
_entity_poly.entity_id
_entity_poly.type
_entity_poly.pdbx_seq_one_letter_code
_entity_poly.pdbx_strand_id
1 'polypeptide(L)'
;MAHSASPRSTYALDALNFFLADVRDGLGPYLAIYLLAVHHWEPASIGLVMTLAGLAALVTQTPAGALIDRTRGKRLIVAVAALVVTGSCVILPFINDFTWVALTQAFSAAAASIFAPAIAAISLGMTGPKAFTRRTGRNETFNHAGNACAALLAGGFAWLFGPVAVFYLMAIMAVCSVVAVVAVAPGDIDHQMARGFDPAHGEQASGWRVLLSNRSLMLFALCCALFHLANAAMLPLVSQKLSQFDLSLATPLTSACIVAAQLVMVPAALLVGARADRWGRKPLLLAGFAILPIRGVLYTLWDNPYWLVGVQLLDGIGAGLFGALLPLVVKDLTAGTGRFNVSLGAVTTAFGLGAALSNGLAGWVVQEAGYSAAFLTLAGIAAVAVLLLLALPESLDRSSTAS
;
A
#
# COMPACT_ATOMS: atom_id res chain seq x y z
N MET A 1 -27.85 -23.67 0.71
CA MET A 1 -26.71 -24.40 0.11
C MET A 1 -25.53 -23.47 0.06
N ALA A 2 -24.36 -23.84 0.56
CA ALA A 2 -23.17 -22.99 0.48
C ALA A 2 -22.79 -22.84 -0.99
N HIS A 3 -22.83 -21.62 -1.50
CA HIS A 3 -22.39 -21.29 -2.87
C HIS A 3 -20.87 -21.50 -2.91
N SER A 4 -20.38 -22.61 -3.41
CA SER A 4 -18.96 -22.82 -3.63
C SER A 4 -18.61 -22.34 -5.03
N ALA A 5 -17.83 -21.25 -5.11
CA ALA A 5 -17.32 -20.77 -6.38
C ALA A 5 -16.57 -21.89 -7.12
N SER A 6 -16.62 -21.89 -8.44
CA SER A 6 -15.93 -22.86 -9.28
C SER A 6 -14.41 -22.80 -9.07
N PRO A 7 -13.69 -23.91 -9.23
CA PRO A 7 -12.22 -23.92 -9.19
C PRO A 7 -11.62 -22.93 -10.18
N ARG A 8 -12.22 -22.80 -11.37
CA ARG A 8 -11.80 -21.81 -12.41
C ARG A 8 -11.83 -20.39 -11.88
N SER A 9 -12.93 -19.95 -11.26
CA SER A 9 -13.05 -18.60 -10.71
C SER A 9 -12.12 -18.37 -9.53
N THR A 10 -11.85 -19.41 -8.74
CA THR A 10 -10.88 -19.36 -7.64
C THR A 10 -9.47 -19.09 -8.15
N TYR A 11 -8.99 -19.85 -9.15
CA TYR A 11 -7.68 -19.60 -9.76
C TYR A 11 -7.62 -18.29 -10.55
N ALA A 12 -8.71 -17.90 -11.19
CA ALA A 12 -8.80 -16.60 -11.87
C ALA A 12 -8.66 -15.43 -10.89
N LEU A 13 -9.24 -15.53 -9.69
CA LEU A 13 -9.09 -14.52 -8.65
C LEU A 13 -7.68 -14.53 -8.04
N ASP A 14 -7.01 -15.68 -7.93
CA ASP A 14 -5.59 -15.76 -7.55
C ASP A 14 -4.70 -15.06 -8.58
N ALA A 15 -4.89 -15.37 -9.87
CA ALA A 15 -4.16 -14.74 -10.97
C ALA A 15 -4.43 -13.22 -11.02
N LEU A 16 -5.67 -12.78 -10.76
CA LEU A 16 -6.01 -11.37 -10.67
C LEU A 16 -5.18 -10.67 -9.58
N ASN A 17 -5.13 -11.22 -8.36
CA ASN A 17 -4.35 -10.62 -7.28
C ASN A 17 -2.85 -10.61 -7.58
N PHE A 18 -2.34 -11.63 -8.27
CA PHE A 18 -0.94 -11.70 -8.68
C PHE A 18 -0.58 -10.62 -9.71
N PHE A 19 -1.33 -10.53 -10.82
CA PHE A 19 -1.01 -9.58 -11.89
C PHE A 19 -1.39 -8.14 -11.55
N LEU A 20 -2.40 -7.93 -10.72
CA LEU A 20 -2.86 -6.60 -10.33
C LEU A 20 -1.95 -5.95 -9.27
N ALA A 21 -1.11 -6.73 -8.60
CA ALA A 21 -0.22 -6.25 -7.54
C ALA A 21 0.68 -5.10 -8.03
N ASP A 22 1.36 -5.30 -9.16
CA ASP A 22 2.24 -4.29 -9.77
C ASP A 22 1.47 -3.09 -10.32
N VAL A 23 0.32 -3.34 -10.96
CA VAL A 23 -0.56 -2.30 -11.52
C VAL A 23 -1.08 -1.36 -10.41
N ARG A 24 -1.27 -1.89 -9.21
CA ARG A 24 -1.78 -1.16 -8.05
C ARG A 24 -0.71 -0.33 -7.36
N ASP A 25 0.48 -0.91 -7.13
CA ASP A 25 1.44 -0.37 -6.17
C ASP A 25 2.83 -0.09 -6.78
N GLY A 26 3.12 -0.62 -8.00
CA GLY A 26 4.49 -0.77 -8.50
C GLY A 26 5.14 0.47 -9.12
N LEU A 27 4.37 1.45 -9.65
CA LEU A 27 4.95 2.52 -10.47
C LEU A 27 5.72 3.57 -9.67
N GLY A 28 5.34 3.84 -8.41
CA GLY A 28 5.84 4.99 -7.66
C GLY A 28 7.37 5.17 -7.66
N PRO A 29 8.17 4.19 -7.20
CA PRO A 29 9.63 4.28 -7.19
C PRO A 29 10.23 4.38 -8.59
N TYR A 30 9.70 3.63 -9.55
CA TYR A 30 10.17 3.64 -10.94
C TYR A 30 9.82 4.94 -11.67
N LEU A 31 8.65 5.51 -11.40
CA LEU A 31 8.27 6.84 -11.89
C LEU A 31 9.25 7.90 -11.38
N ALA A 32 9.61 7.85 -10.09
CA ALA A 32 10.54 8.79 -9.50
C ALA A 32 11.92 8.75 -10.19
N ILE A 33 12.44 7.53 -10.47
CA ILE A 33 13.69 7.36 -11.25
C ILE A 33 13.53 7.94 -12.65
N TYR A 34 12.44 7.59 -13.33
CA TYR A 34 12.20 7.99 -14.71
C TYR A 34 12.13 9.51 -14.86
N LEU A 35 11.36 10.18 -14.04
CA LEU A 35 11.23 11.64 -14.07
C LEU A 35 12.55 12.34 -13.72
N LEU A 36 13.28 11.84 -12.71
CA LEU A 36 14.56 12.42 -12.31
C LEU A 36 15.65 12.19 -13.37
N ALA A 37 15.83 10.95 -13.80
CA ALA A 37 17.01 10.53 -14.57
C ALA A 37 16.83 10.68 -16.08
N VAL A 38 15.61 10.55 -16.61
CA VAL A 38 15.31 10.64 -18.03
C VAL A 38 14.81 12.03 -18.40
N HIS A 39 13.91 12.59 -17.61
CA HIS A 39 13.33 13.91 -17.86
C HIS A 39 14.03 15.05 -17.12
N HIS A 40 14.98 14.75 -16.22
CA HIS A 40 15.74 15.73 -15.42
C HIS A 40 14.86 16.66 -14.57
N TRP A 41 13.78 16.12 -14.02
CA TRP A 41 12.89 16.89 -13.16
C TRP A 41 13.49 17.11 -11.78
N GLU A 42 13.13 18.26 -11.19
CA GLU A 42 13.46 18.58 -9.81
C GLU A 42 12.73 17.67 -8.81
N PRO A 43 13.40 17.23 -7.73
CA PRO A 43 12.80 16.35 -6.72
C PRO A 43 11.49 16.87 -6.12
N ALA A 44 11.35 18.19 -5.94
CA ALA A 44 10.11 18.78 -5.45
C ALA A 44 8.94 18.59 -6.44
N SER A 45 9.18 18.74 -7.74
CA SER A 45 8.16 18.52 -8.77
C SER A 45 7.72 17.06 -8.82
N ILE A 46 8.66 16.12 -8.71
CA ILE A 46 8.39 14.68 -8.62
C ILE A 46 7.54 14.39 -7.37
N GLY A 47 7.96 14.89 -6.22
CA GLY A 47 7.23 14.73 -4.95
C GLY A 47 5.82 15.30 -5.01
N LEU A 48 5.64 16.45 -5.67
CA LEU A 48 4.33 17.10 -5.84
C LEU A 48 3.40 16.25 -6.72
N VAL A 49 3.88 15.70 -7.83
CA VAL A 49 3.10 14.77 -8.68
C VAL A 49 2.64 13.55 -7.87
N MET A 50 3.54 12.94 -7.11
CA MET A 50 3.22 11.78 -6.28
C MET A 50 2.22 12.13 -5.16
N THR A 51 2.32 13.33 -4.59
CA THR A 51 1.35 13.86 -3.60
C THR A 51 -0.02 14.05 -4.23
N LEU A 52 -0.10 14.70 -5.39
CA LEU A 52 -1.38 14.91 -6.10
C LEU A 52 -2.05 13.58 -6.46
N ALA A 53 -1.27 12.60 -6.91
CA ALA A 53 -1.76 11.24 -7.17
C ALA A 53 -2.29 10.57 -5.88
N GLY A 54 -1.56 10.64 -4.78
CA GLY A 54 -1.98 10.10 -3.49
C GLY A 54 -3.25 10.75 -2.94
N LEU A 55 -3.38 12.07 -3.07
CA LEU A 55 -4.60 12.80 -2.68
C LEU A 55 -5.79 12.43 -3.59
N ALA A 56 -5.58 12.27 -4.88
CA ALA A 56 -6.61 11.81 -5.80
C ALA A 56 -7.12 10.40 -5.43
N ALA A 57 -6.22 9.47 -5.11
CA ALA A 57 -6.59 8.14 -4.62
C ALA A 57 -7.39 8.22 -3.32
N LEU A 58 -6.97 9.05 -2.36
CA LEU A 58 -7.63 9.20 -1.07
C LEU A 58 -9.06 9.74 -1.22
N VAL A 59 -9.24 10.79 -2.02
CA VAL A 59 -10.56 11.41 -2.27
C VAL A 59 -11.49 10.44 -3.00
N THR A 60 -10.97 9.66 -3.93
CA THR A 60 -11.76 8.71 -4.74
C THR A 60 -12.04 7.39 -4.05
N GLN A 61 -11.32 7.03 -2.99
CA GLN A 61 -11.45 5.74 -2.30
C GLN A 61 -12.88 5.48 -1.79
N THR A 62 -13.51 6.46 -1.15
CA THR A 62 -14.90 6.31 -0.66
C THR A 62 -15.92 6.24 -1.77
N PRO A 63 -15.93 7.13 -2.78
CA PRO A 63 -16.76 6.99 -3.98
C PRO A 63 -16.57 5.67 -4.72
N ALA A 64 -15.32 5.18 -4.83
CA ALA A 64 -14.99 3.91 -5.47
C ALA A 64 -15.64 2.73 -4.74
N GLY A 65 -15.56 2.69 -3.41
CA GLY A 65 -16.24 1.70 -2.58
C GLY A 65 -17.76 1.72 -2.81
N ALA A 66 -18.39 2.92 -2.76
CA ALA A 66 -19.82 3.08 -3.00
C ALA A 66 -20.24 2.66 -4.43
N LEU A 67 -19.40 2.90 -5.43
CA LEU A 67 -19.62 2.43 -6.80
C LEU A 67 -19.63 0.90 -6.87
N ILE A 68 -18.66 0.25 -6.23
CA ILE A 68 -18.55 -1.20 -6.19
C ILE A 68 -19.75 -1.84 -5.47
N ASP A 69 -20.24 -1.23 -4.39
CA ASP A 69 -21.40 -1.74 -3.67
C ASP A 69 -22.68 -1.67 -4.49
N ARG A 70 -22.86 -0.61 -5.28
CA ARG A 70 -24.07 -0.41 -6.09
C ARG A 70 -24.08 -1.22 -7.38
N THR A 71 -22.91 -1.55 -7.92
CA THR A 71 -22.83 -2.19 -9.24
C THR A 71 -22.92 -3.71 -9.20
N ARG A 72 -23.53 -4.31 -10.22
CA ARG A 72 -23.41 -5.74 -10.53
C ARG A 72 -22.22 -6.03 -11.46
N GLY A 73 -21.70 -5.02 -12.14
CA GLY A 73 -20.58 -5.12 -13.08
C GLY A 73 -19.20 -5.02 -12.45
N LYS A 74 -18.98 -5.54 -11.23
CA LYS A 74 -17.70 -5.41 -10.48
C LYS A 74 -16.48 -5.78 -11.32
N ARG A 75 -16.57 -6.88 -12.10
CA ARG A 75 -15.52 -7.35 -13.02
C ARG A 75 -15.19 -6.34 -14.11
N LEU A 76 -16.23 -5.75 -14.73
CA LEU A 76 -16.06 -4.73 -15.78
C LEU A 76 -15.37 -3.48 -15.23
N ILE A 77 -15.76 -3.04 -14.05
CA ILE A 77 -15.15 -1.86 -13.41
C ILE A 77 -13.67 -2.11 -13.11
N VAL A 78 -13.29 -3.30 -12.61
CA VAL A 78 -11.88 -3.67 -12.41
C VAL A 78 -11.12 -3.67 -13.75
N ALA A 79 -11.71 -4.24 -14.80
CA ALA A 79 -11.09 -4.27 -16.13
C ALA A 79 -10.88 -2.84 -16.69
N VAL A 80 -11.90 -1.98 -16.58
CA VAL A 80 -11.81 -0.58 -17.03
C VAL A 80 -10.76 0.18 -16.21
N ALA A 81 -10.75 0.02 -14.88
CA ALA A 81 -9.75 0.65 -14.03
C ALA A 81 -8.32 0.21 -14.39
N ALA A 82 -8.12 -1.10 -14.64
CA ALA A 82 -6.82 -1.61 -15.09
C ALA A 82 -6.39 -1.02 -16.44
N LEU A 83 -7.32 -0.86 -17.39
CA LEU A 83 -7.03 -0.22 -18.68
C LEU A 83 -6.72 1.28 -18.53
N VAL A 84 -7.39 2.00 -17.63
CA VAL A 84 -7.09 3.42 -17.33
C VAL A 84 -5.69 3.56 -16.74
N VAL A 85 -5.33 2.73 -15.76
CA VAL A 85 -3.97 2.72 -15.18
C VAL A 85 -2.94 2.41 -16.25
N THR A 86 -3.18 1.38 -17.07
CA THR A 86 -2.30 1.01 -18.18
C THR A 86 -2.11 2.14 -19.18
N GLY A 87 -3.19 2.74 -19.62
CA GLY A 87 -3.15 3.88 -20.56
C GLY A 87 -2.36 5.05 -19.99
N SER A 88 -2.56 5.35 -18.71
CA SER A 88 -1.80 6.38 -17.99
C SER A 88 -0.29 6.06 -17.93
N CYS A 89 0.08 4.79 -17.76
CA CYS A 89 1.48 4.37 -17.74
C CYS A 89 2.12 4.40 -19.13
N VAL A 90 1.43 3.90 -20.16
CA VAL A 90 1.97 3.83 -21.53
C VAL A 90 2.15 5.21 -22.16
N ILE A 91 1.37 6.19 -21.76
CA ILE A 91 1.49 7.58 -22.26
C ILE A 91 2.66 8.35 -21.62
N LEU A 92 3.14 7.95 -20.43
CA LEU A 92 4.19 8.67 -19.71
C LEU A 92 5.47 8.92 -20.51
N PRO A 93 6.01 7.95 -21.28
CA PRO A 93 7.20 8.19 -22.09
C PRO A 93 7.05 9.27 -23.17
N PHE A 94 5.83 9.66 -23.52
CA PHE A 94 5.51 10.62 -24.58
C PHE A 94 5.15 12.01 -24.05
N ILE A 95 5.07 12.20 -22.73
CA ILE A 95 4.72 13.47 -22.09
C ILE A 95 5.81 13.89 -21.12
N ASN A 96 6.16 15.18 -21.11
CA ASN A 96 7.15 15.76 -20.19
C ASN A 96 6.64 17.03 -19.46
N ASP A 97 5.43 17.49 -19.78
CA ASP A 97 4.83 18.63 -19.11
C ASP A 97 4.29 18.22 -17.74
N PHE A 98 4.56 19.04 -16.71
CA PHE A 98 4.16 18.78 -15.32
C PHE A 98 2.65 18.54 -15.20
N THR A 99 1.84 19.36 -15.86
CA THR A 99 0.37 19.31 -15.74
C THR A 99 -0.17 17.99 -16.28
N TRP A 100 0.33 17.56 -17.46
CA TRP A 100 -0.11 16.32 -18.07
C TRP A 100 0.35 15.09 -17.30
N VAL A 101 1.59 15.09 -16.79
CA VAL A 101 2.09 14.00 -15.93
C VAL A 101 1.29 13.95 -14.63
N ALA A 102 1.03 15.09 -13.98
CA ALA A 102 0.24 15.15 -12.75
C ALA A 102 -1.19 14.66 -12.96
N LEU A 103 -1.84 15.08 -14.05
CA LEU A 103 -3.20 14.63 -14.39
C LEU A 103 -3.25 13.14 -14.68
N THR A 104 -2.34 12.60 -15.49
CA THR A 104 -2.31 11.15 -15.78
C THR A 104 -2.06 10.34 -14.52
N GLN A 105 -1.18 10.77 -13.63
CA GLN A 105 -0.93 10.08 -12.36
C GLN A 105 -2.11 10.20 -11.40
N ALA A 106 -2.78 11.34 -11.31
CA ALA A 106 -3.99 11.51 -10.51
C ALA A 106 -5.14 10.62 -11.01
N PHE A 107 -5.36 10.52 -12.33
CA PHE A 107 -6.34 9.62 -12.92
C PHE A 107 -5.99 8.14 -12.70
N SER A 108 -4.72 7.78 -12.85
CA SER A 108 -4.23 6.43 -12.57
C SER A 108 -4.49 6.04 -11.12
N ALA A 109 -4.13 6.89 -10.17
CA ALA A 109 -4.30 6.64 -8.74
C ALA A 109 -5.78 6.60 -8.34
N ALA A 110 -6.61 7.48 -8.90
CA ALA A 110 -8.06 7.45 -8.73
C ALA A 110 -8.68 6.15 -9.24
N ALA A 111 -8.26 5.65 -10.41
CA ALA A 111 -8.70 4.37 -10.95
C ALA A 111 -8.20 3.20 -10.08
N ALA A 112 -6.95 3.23 -9.62
CA ALA A 112 -6.37 2.19 -8.78
C ALA A 112 -7.09 2.06 -7.42
N SER A 113 -7.68 3.14 -6.89
CA SER A 113 -8.46 3.11 -5.64
C SER A 113 -9.66 2.15 -5.68
N ILE A 114 -10.10 1.75 -6.88
CA ILE A 114 -11.19 0.80 -7.11
C ILE A 114 -10.79 -0.64 -6.78
N PHE A 115 -9.52 -1.00 -6.93
CA PHE A 115 -9.08 -2.39 -6.88
C PHE A 115 -9.33 -3.05 -5.52
N ALA A 116 -8.94 -2.40 -4.43
CA ALA A 116 -9.09 -2.98 -3.10
C ALA A 116 -10.56 -3.29 -2.73
N PRO A 117 -11.51 -2.34 -2.82
CA PRO A 117 -12.92 -2.64 -2.54
C PRO A 117 -13.52 -3.64 -3.54
N ALA A 118 -13.12 -3.63 -4.81
CA ALA A 118 -13.63 -4.56 -5.80
C ALA A 118 -13.16 -6.00 -5.55
N ILE A 119 -11.87 -6.22 -5.24
CA ILE A 119 -11.33 -7.53 -4.89
C ILE A 119 -11.99 -8.06 -3.62
N ALA A 120 -12.16 -7.21 -2.60
CA ALA A 120 -12.84 -7.58 -1.36
C ALA A 120 -14.29 -8.02 -1.63
N ALA A 121 -15.04 -7.22 -2.41
CA ALA A 121 -16.43 -7.52 -2.76
C ALA A 121 -16.56 -8.80 -3.61
N ILE A 122 -15.70 -9.00 -4.63
CA ILE A 122 -15.68 -10.23 -5.43
C ILE A 122 -15.34 -11.43 -4.54
N SER A 123 -14.33 -11.32 -3.67
CA SER A 123 -13.93 -12.37 -2.75
C SER A 123 -15.07 -12.76 -1.80
N LEU A 124 -15.74 -11.77 -1.20
CA LEU A 124 -16.87 -11.99 -0.30
C LEU A 124 -18.06 -12.65 -1.03
N GLY A 125 -18.38 -12.15 -2.22
CA GLY A 125 -19.46 -12.70 -3.05
C GLY A 125 -19.21 -14.15 -3.52
N MET A 126 -17.93 -14.54 -3.69
CA MET A 126 -17.54 -15.90 -4.10
C MET A 126 -17.48 -16.89 -2.94
N THR A 127 -17.05 -16.46 -1.75
CA THR A 127 -16.72 -17.40 -0.66
C THR A 127 -17.64 -17.30 0.55
N GLY A 128 -18.41 -16.23 0.66
CA GLY A 128 -19.24 -15.95 1.82
C GLY A 128 -18.45 -15.54 3.07
N PRO A 129 -19.16 -15.05 4.11
CA PRO A 129 -18.53 -14.47 5.31
C PRO A 129 -17.64 -15.48 6.07
N LYS A 130 -18.03 -16.76 6.12
CA LYS A 130 -17.29 -17.80 6.88
C LYS A 130 -15.92 -18.10 6.31
N ALA A 131 -15.76 -18.07 4.98
CA ALA A 131 -14.50 -18.37 4.30
C ALA A 131 -13.75 -17.09 3.86
N PHE A 132 -14.32 -15.91 4.07
CA PHE A 132 -13.77 -14.64 3.60
C PHE A 132 -12.38 -14.34 4.19
N THR A 133 -12.16 -14.55 5.49
CA THR A 133 -10.85 -14.34 6.14
C THR A 133 -9.77 -15.21 5.49
N ARG A 134 -10.06 -16.50 5.26
CA ARG A 134 -9.12 -17.41 4.58
C ARG A 134 -8.86 -16.96 3.14
N ARG A 135 -9.90 -16.50 2.43
CA ARG A 135 -9.78 -15.99 1.05
C ARG A 135 -8.92 -14.74 1.01
N THR A 136 -9.12 -13.80 1.91
CA THR A 136 -8.32 -12.57 2.01
C THR A 136 -6.85 -12.88 2.25
N GLY A 137 -6.54 -13.79 3.18
CA GLY A 137 -5.16 -14.23 3.37
C GLY A 137 -4.51 -14.83 2.11
N ARG A 138 -5.29 -15.61 1.33
CA ARG A 138 -4.83 -16.13 0.05
C ARG A 138 -4.63 -15.03 -1.00
N ASN A 139 -5.52 -14.03 -1.06
CA ASN A 139 -5.36 -12.87 -1.93
C ASN A 139 -4.04 -12.14 -1.64
N GLU A 140 -3.74 -11.87 -0.36
CA GLU A 140 -2.49 -11.20 0.05
C GLU A 140 -1.26 -12.04 -0.29
N THR A 141 -1.33 -13.37 -0.18
CA THR A 141 -0.23 -14.25 -0.60
C THR A 141 0.09 -14.07 -2.09
N PHE A 142 -0.94 -14.08 -2.95
CA PHE A 142 -0.74 -13.86 -4.39
C PHE A 142 -0.34 -12.43 -4.72
N ASN A 143 -0.85 -11.43 -3.98
CA ASN A 143 -0.45 -10.03 -4.11
C ASN A 143 1.04 -9.85 -3.81
N HIS A 144 1.54 -10.37 -2.69
CA HIS A 144 2.97 -10.30 -2.34
C HIS A 144 3.86 -11.06 -3.33
N ALA A 145 3.43 -12.24 -3.79
CA ALA A 145 4.14 -12.98 -4.83
C ALA A 145 4.18 -12.22 -6.16
N GLY A 146 3.07 -11.58 -6.52
CA GLY A 146 2.96 -10.72 -7.71
C GLY A 146 3.90 -9.52 -7.64
N ASN A 147 3.91 -8.79 -6.52
CA ASN A 147 4.82 -7.65 -6.30
C ASN A 147 6.29 -8.06 -6.38
N ALA A 148 6.68 -9.17 -5.75
CA ALA A 148 8.06 -9.67 -5.83
C ALA A 148 8.44 -10.08 -7.26
N CYS A 149 7.57 -10.80 -7.96
CA CYS A 149 7.80 -11.22 -9.35
C CYS A 149 7.88 -10.01 -10.28
N ALA A 150 6.95 -9.06 -10.17
CA ALA A 150 6.93 -7.85 -10.98
C ALA A 150 8.19 -7.00 -10.75
N ALA A 151 8.64 -6.86 -9.49
CA ALA A 151 9.88 -6.15 -9.18
C ALA A 151 11.11 -6.82 -9.80
N LEU A 152 11.22 -8.15 -9.74
CA LEU A 152 12.30 -8.90 -10.40
C LEU A 152 12.29 -8.71 -11.92
N LEU A 153 11.11 -8.81 -12.54
CA LEU A 153 10.96 -8.59 -13.98
C LEU A 153 11.25 -7.14 -14.35
N ALA A 154 10.78 -6.15 -13.58
CA ALA A 154 11.06 -4.74 -13.82
C ALA A 154 12.56 -4.45 -13.78
N GLY A 155 13.27 -4.99 -12.79
CA GLY A 155 14.73 -4.86 -12.68
C GLY A 155 15.44 -5.49 -13.88
N GLY A 156 15.08 -6.72 -14.27
CA GLY A 156 15.67 -7.42 -15.40
C GLY A 156 15.38 -6.75 -16.75
N PHE A 157 14.13 -6.35 -16.99
CA PHE A 157 13.75 -5.67 -18.24
C PHE A 157 14.38 -4.28 -18.33
N ALA A 158 14.45 -3.53 -17.23
CA ALA A 158 15.11 -2.22 -17.23
C ALA A 158 16.62 -2.33 -17.49
N TRP A 159 17.27 -3.38 -16.96
CA TRP A 159 18.69 -3.65 -17.24
C TRP A 159 18.95 -3.98 -18.69
N LEU A 160 18.06 -4.76 -19.34
CA LEU A 160 18.21 -5.19 -20.74
C LEU A 160 17.76 -4.13 -21.75
N PHE A 161 16.68 -3.40 -21.45
CA PHE A 161 15.97 -2.54 -22.43
C PHE A 161 15.83 -1.08 -21.97
N GLY A 162 16.39 -0.72 -20.80
CA GLY A 162 16.31 0.61 -20.21
C GLY A 162 15.05 0.87 -19.40
N PRO A 163 14.98 2.03 -18.67
CA PRO A 163 13.93 2.32 -17.68
C PRO A 163 12.51 2.34 -18.24
N VAL A 164 12.35 2.68 -19.53
CA VAL A 164 11.03 2.72 -20.20
C VAL A 164 10.37 1.34 -20.27
N ALA A 165 11.16 0.27 -20.24
CA ALA A 165 10.65 -1.11 -20.29
C ALA A 165 9.72 -1.46 -19.11
N VAL A 166 9.86 -0.79 -17.96
CA VAL A 166 8.99 -0.98 -16.80
C VAL A 166 7.54 -0.60 -17.12
N PHE A 167 7.32 0.48 -17.89
CA PHE A 167 5.96 0.89 -18.28
C PHE A 167 5.29 -0.13 -19.19
N TYR A 168 6.05 -0.75 -20.11
CA TYR A 168 5.52 -1.82 -20.96
C TYR A 168 5.26 -3.11 -20.19
N LEU A 169 6.12 -3.44 -19.23
CA LEU A 169 5.90 -4.58 -18.33
C LEU A 169 4.60 -4.40 -17.56
N MET A 170 4.36 -3.21 -16.99
CA MET A 170 3.13 -2.89 -16.29
C MET A 170 1.90 -3.00 -17.21
N ALA A 171 2.01 -2.58 -18.47
CA ALA A 171 0.95 -2.74 -19.45
C ALA A 171 0.62 -4.23 -19.69
N ILE A 172 1.65 -5.09 -19.79
CA ILE A 172 1.46 -6.54 -19.92
C ILE A 172 0.76 -7.12 -18.68
N MET A 173 1.23 -6.76 -17.48
CA MET A 173 0.61 -7.19 -16.20
C MET A 173 -0.86 -6.76 -16.11
N ALA A 174 -1.18 -5.54 -16.55
CA ALA A 174 -2.54 -5.03 -16.58
C ALA A 174 -3.42 -5.81 -17.57
N VAL A 175 -2.93 -6.14 -18.75
CA VAL A 175 -3.66 -6.98 -19.71
C VAL A 175 -3.91 -8.37 -19.10
N CYS A 176 -2.90 -8.98 -18.45
CA CYS A 176 -3.06 -10.25 -17.76
C CYS A 176 -4.11 -10.15 -16.63
N SER A 177 -4.15 -9.03 -15.90
CA SER A 177 -5.17 -8.82 -14.86
C SER A 177 -6.57 -8.66 -15.44
N VAL A 178 -6.72 -8.01 -16.60
CA VAL A 178 -8.01 -7.95 -17.33
C VAL A 178 -8.46 -9.34 -17.77
N VAL A 179 -7.57 -10.15 -18.33
CA VAL A 179 -7.87 -11.54 -18.71
C VAL A 179 -8.29 -12.33 -17.47
N ALA A 180 -7.57 -12.19 -16.37
CA ALA A 180 -7.87 -12.87 -15.12
C ALA A 180 -9.25 -12.47 -14.55
N VAL A 181 -9.60 -11.18 -14.50
CA VAL A 181 -10.89 -10.75 -13.98
C VAL A 181 -12.05 -11.16 -14.87
N VAL A 182 -11.87 -11.19 -16.18
CA VAL A 182 -12.87 -11.68 -17.13
C VAL A 182 -13.09 -13.19 -17.01
N ALA A 183 -12.04 -13.94 -16.64
CA ALA A 183 -12.13 -15.39 -16.45
C ALA A 183 -12.91 -15.79 -15.18
N VAL A 184 -13.13 -14.88 -14.22
CA VAL A 184 -14.04 -15.12 -13.08
C VAL A 184 -15.47 -15.21 -13.63
N ALA A 185 -16.18 -16.31 -13.40
CA ALA A 185 -17.55 -16.48 -13.88
C ALA A 185 -18.52 -15.52 -13.17
N PRO A 186 -19.39 -14.79 -13.90
CA PRO A 186 -20.34 -13.86 -13.28
C PRO A 186 -21.28 -14.54 -12.27
N GLY A 187 -21.69 -15.79 -12.56
CA GLY A 187 -22.58 -16.58 -11.73
C GLY A 187 -21.97 -17.04 -10.40
N ASP A 188 -20.64 -16.99 -10.27
CA ASP A 188 -19.94 -17.37 -9.03
C ASP A 188 -19.90 -16.21 -8.01
N ILE A 189 -20.36 -15.00 -8.39
CA ILE A 189 -20.36 -13.82 -7.52
C ILE A 189 -21.80 -13.56 -7.05
N ASP A 190 -22.08 -13.87 -5.79
CA ASP A 190 -23.32 -13.41 -5.14
C ASP A 190 -23.24 -11.91 -4.87
N HIS A 191 -24.04 -11.13 -5.60
CA HIS A 191 -24.03 -9.68 -5.51
C HIS A 191 -24.63 -9.11 -4.23
N GLN A 192 -25.53 -9.84 -3.55
CA GLN A 192 -26.07 -9.42 -2.25
C GLN A 192 -25.02 -9.62 -1.16
N MET A 193 -24.40 -10.78 -1.15
CA MET A 193 -23.30 -11.10 -0.23
C MET A 193 -22.09 -10.18 -0.43
N ALA A 194 -21.74 -9.88 -1.69
CA ALA A 194 -20.64 -8.99 -2.05
C ALA A 194 -20.80 -7.54 -1.54
N ARG A 195 -22.01 -7.11 -1.18
CA ARG A 195 -22.29 -5.80 -0.56
C ARG A 195 -22.07 -5.78 0.95
N GLY A 196 -21.80 -6.92 1.57
CA GLY A 196 -21.68 -7.02 3.03
C GLY A 196 -22.98 -6.65 3.76
N PHE A 197 -24.12 -6.84 3.12
CA PHE A 197 -25.41 -6.45 3.70
C PHE A 197 -25.67 -7.32 4.95
N ASP A 198 -25.57 -6.69 6.11
CA ASP A 198 -26.03 -7.25 7.38
C ASP A 198 -27.25 -6.45 7.85
N PRO A 199 -28.46 -7.01 7.78
CA PRO A 199 -29.68 -6.33 8.20
C PRO A 199 -29.69 -5.91 9.68
N ALA A 200 -28.81 -6.49 10.50
CA ALA A 200 -28.74 -6.23 11.93
C ALA A 200 -27.95 -4.96 12.30
N HIS A 201 -27.21 -4.37 11.37
CA HIS A 201 -26.41 -3.16 11.61
C HIS A 201 -27.05 -1.97 10.91
N GLY A 202 -27.76 -1.12 11.66
CA GLY A 202 -28.31 0.16 11.19
C GLY A 202 -27.26 1.14 10.69
N GLU A 203 -27.67 2.37 10.31
CA GLU A 203 -26.81 3.42 9.77
C GLU A 203 -25.47 3.55 10.49
N GLN A 204 -24.37 3.35 9.78
CA GLN A 204 -23.03 3.47 10.32
C GLN A 204 -22.74 4.95 10.63
N ALA A 205 -22.35 5.25 11.86
CA ALA A 205 -21.87 6.57 12.22
C ALA A 205 -20.67 6.97 11.36
N SER A 206 -20.53 8.26 11.02
CA SER A 206 -19.36 8.77 10.29
C SER A 206 -18.06 8.33 10.95
N GLY A 207 -17.13 7.78 10.18
CA GLY A 207 -15.84 7.30 10.68
C GLY A 207 -15.06 8.35 11.48
N TRP A 208 -15.15 9.62 11.09
CA TRP A 208 -14.52 10.75 11.79
C TRP A 208 -15.10 11.01 13.16
N ARG A 209 -16.41 10.88 13.34
CA ARG A 209 -17.04 11.02 14.67
C ARG A 209 -16.59 9.90 15.63
N VAL A 210 -16.44 8.69 15.12
CA VAL A 210 -15.95 7.57 15.92
C VAL A 210 -14.49 7.78 16.33
N LEU A 211 -13.66 8.23 15.39
CA LEU A 211 -12.26 8.56 15.65
C LEU A 211 -12.12 9.62 16.74
N LEU A 212 -12.86 10.74 16.61
CA LEU A 212 -12.78 11.87 17.53
C LEU A 212 -13.38 11.58 18.92
N SER A 213 -14.25 10.58 19.04
CA SER A 213 -14.88 10.21 20.34
C SER A 213 -14.00 9.31 21.20
N ASN A 214 -12.97 8.65 20.61
CA ASN A 214 -12.08 7.73 21.33
C ASN A 214 -10.64 8.26 21.30
N ARG A 215 -10.17 8.79 22.45
CA ARG A 215 -8.84 9.39 22.58
C ARG A 215 -7.69 8.44 22.19
N SER A 216 -7.77 7.17 22.61
CA SER A 216 -6.74 6.17 22.28
C SER A 216 -6.72 5.85 20.79
N LEU A 217 -7.91 5.73 20.17
CA LEU A 217 -8.02 5.50 18.73
C LEU A 217 -7.52 6.71 17.93
N MET A 218 -7.82 7.93 18.37
CA MET A 218 -7.33 9.16 17.75
C MET A 218 -5.80 9.28 17.85
N LEU A 219 -5.24 8.99 19.02
CA LEU A 219 -3.78 8.98 19.23
C LEU A 219 -3.12 7.91 18.33
N PHE A 220 -3.71 6.72 18.25
CA PHE A 220 -3.21 5.65 17.37
C PHE A 220 -3.29 6.05 15.90
N ALA A 221 -4.39 6.65 15.45
CA ALA A 221 -4.53 7.16 14.09
C ALA A 221 -3.48 8.24 13.76
N LEU A 222 -3.19 9.14 14.69
CA LEU A 222 -2.12 10.14 14.54
C LEU A 222 -0.74 9.48 14.44
N CYS A 223 -0.45 8.47 15.29
CA CYS A 223 0.80 7.71 15.19
C CYS A 223 0.93 7.04 13.81
N CYS A 224 -0.15 6.42 13.31
CA CYS A 224 -0.18 5.80 11.98
C CYS A 224 0.01 6.83 10.85
N ALA A 225 -0.61 8.01 10.96
CA ALA A 225 -0.45 9.09 9.98
C ALA A 225 1.01 9.59 9.92
N LEU A 226 1.63 9.83 11.08
CA LEU A 226 3.04 10.26 11.16
C LEU A 226 4.00 9.17 10.69
N PHE A 227 3.72 7.90 11.01
CA PHE A 227 4.50 6.76 10.53
C PHE A 227 4.51 6.73 9.00
N HIS A 228 3.35 6.86 8.35
CA HIS A 228 3.25 6.84 6.89
C HIS A 228 3.76 8.13 6.25
N LEU A 229 3.62 9.28 6.90
CA LEU A 229 4.25 10.54 6.49
C LEU A 229 5.78 10.40 6.46
N ALA A 230 6.35 9.65 7.39
CA ALA A 230 7.79 9.38 7.42
C ALA A 230 8.21 8.28 6.44
N ASN A 231 7.36 7.27 6.20
CA ASN A 231 7.73 6.05 5.49
C ASN A 231 7.57 6.13 3.98
N ALA A 232 6.47 6.71 3.47
CA ALA A 232 6.04 6.52 2.09
C ALA A 232 7.03 7.09 1.05
N ALA A 233 7.74 8.18 1.38
CA ALA A 233 8.75 8.75 0.50
C ALA A 233 10.11 8.04 0.56
N MET A 234 10.40 7.20 1.55
CA MET A 234 11.76 6.66 1.74
C MET A 234 12.22 5.81 0.55
N LEU A 235 11.40 4.91 0.04
CA LEU A 235 11.75 4.09 -1.11
C LEU A 235 11.89 4.92 -2.41
N PRO A 236 10.96 5.82 -2.77
CA PRO A 236 11.16 6.77 -3.87
C PRO A 236 12.45 7.60 -3.77
N LEU A 237 12.81 8.10 -2.58
CA LEU A 237 14.06 8.84 -2.37
C LEU A 237 15.30 7.95 -2.53
N VAL A 238 15.27 6.72 -2.02
CA VAL A 238 16.35 5.75 -2.23
C VAL A 238 16.51 5.47 -3.72
N SER A 239 15.41 5.28 -4.45
CA SER A 239 15.41 5.05 -5.90
C SER A 239 16.01 6.22 -6.66
N GLN A 240 15.65 7.45 -6.30
CA GLN A 240 16.25 8.67 -6.88
C GLN A 240 17.75 8.75 -6.54
N LYS A 241 18.16 8.46 -5.30
CA LYS A 241 19.56 8.47 -4.89
C LYS A 241 20.36 7.38 -5.64
N LEU A 242 19.80 6.20 -5.84
CA LEU A 242 20.42 5.12 -6.64
C LEU A 242 20.66 5.54 -8.09
N SER A 243 19.76 6.32 -8.69
CA SER A 243 19.93 6.81 -10.07
C SER A 243 21.08 7.80 -10.26
N GLN A 244 21.56 8.42 -9.18
CA GLN A 244 22.71 9.31 -9.20
C GLN A 244 24.05 8.57 -9.25
N PHE A 245 24.10 7.30 -8.80
CA PHE A 245 25.33 6.50 -8.89
C PHE A 245 25.53 5.90 -10.28
N ASP A 246 24.52 5.22 -10.77
CA ASP A 246 24.52 4.58 -12.09
C ASP A 246 23.08 4.38 -12.56
N LEU A 247 22.71 5.07 -13.61
CA LEU A 247 21.36 5.00 -14.17
C LEU A 247 20.98 3.59 -14.63
N SER A 248 21.95 2.82 -15.16
CA SER A 248 21.69 1.45 -15.62
C SER A 248 21.35 0.49 -14.49
N LEU A 249 21.88 0.74 -13.29
CA LEU A 249 21.66 -0.07 -12.09
C LEU A 249 20.53 0.46 -11.20
N ALA A 250 20.05 1.69 -11.40
CA ALA A 250 19.05 2.32 -10.54
C ALA A 250 17.77 1.49 -10.42
N THR A 251 17.19 1.09 -11.55
CA THR A 251 15.96 0.27 -11.56
C THR A 251 16.20 -1.16 -11.04
N PRO A 252 17.24 -1.90 -11.43
CA PRO A 252 17.58 -3.19 -10.83
C PRO A 252 17.77 -3.12 -9.32
N LEU A 253 18.48 -2.11 -8.80
CA LEU A 253 18.70 -1.96 -7.36
C LEU A 253 17.42 -1.53 -6.61
N THR A 254 16.59 -0.71 -7.21
CA THR A 254 15.25 -0.41 -6.66
C THR A 254 14.37 -1.66 -6.59
N SER A 255 14.42 -2.49 -7.62
CA SER A 255 13.74 -3.80 -7.62
C SER A 255 14.28 -4.71 -6.52
N ALA A 256 15.60 -4.73 -6.31
CA ALA A 256 16.23 -5.45 -5.20
C ALA A 256 15.76 -4.93 -3.83
N CYS A 257 15.56 -3.61 -3.67
CA CYS A 257 14.98 -3.01 -2.46
C CYS A 257 13.56 -3.55 -2.20
N ILE A 258 12.71 -3.60 -3.22
CA ILE A 258 11.33 -4.09 -3.10
C ILE A 258 11.34 -5.58 -2.70
N VAL A 259 12.11 -6.41 -3.40
CA VAL A 259 12.22 -7.84 -3.11
C VAL A 259 12.77 -8.09 -1.70
N ALA A 260 13.81 -7.35 -1.29
CA ALA A 260 14.39 -7.44 0.04
C ALA A 260 13.36 -7.15 1.13
N ALA A 261 12.55 -6.10 0.96
CA ALA A 261 11.47 -5.78 1.89
C ALA A 261 10.42 -6.90 1.96
N GLN A 262 9.98 -7.44 0.81
CA GLN A 262 8.99 -8.52 0.77
C GLN A 262 9.48 -9.80 1.45
N LEU A 263 10.75 -10.17 1.27
CA LEU A 263 11.34 -11.35 1.91
C LEU A 263 11.32 -11.28 3.44
N VAL A 264 11.45 -10.08 4.00
CA VAL A 264 11.46 -9.86 5.46
C VAL A 264 10.05 -9.64 6.00
N MET A 265 9.16 -9.04 5.19
CA MET A 265 7.78 -8.75 5.59
C MET A 265 7.00 -10.00 5.98
N VAL A 266 7.17 -11.10 5.22
CA VAL A 266 6.46 -12.36 5.47
C VAL A 266 6.80 -12.95 6.85
N PRO A 267 8.07 -13.21 7.23
CA PRO A 267 8.39 -13.71 8.56
C PRO A 267 8.02 -12.73 9.68
N ALA A 268 8.09 -11.41 9.45
CA ALA A 268 7.66 -10.41 10.43
C ALA A 268 6.14 -10.51 10.70
N ALA A 269 5.32 -10.65 9.66
CA ALA A 269 3.88 -10.86 9.82
C ALA A 269 3.54 -12.17 10.50
N LEU A 270 4.26 -13.27 10.18
CA LEU A 270 4.10 -14.56 10.85
C LEU A 270 4.46 -14.48 12.33
N LEU A 271 5.51 -13.71 12.71
CA LEU A 271 5.88 -13.46 14.09
C LEU A 271 4.73 -12.79 14.86
N VAL A 272 4.05 -11.82 14.27
CA VAL A 272 2.85 -11.19 14.87
C VAL A 272 1.78 -12.24 15.13
N GLY A 273 1.42 -13.04 14.13
CA GLY A 273 0.43 -14.10 14.28
C GLY A 273 0.75 -15.10 15.39
N ALA A 274 2.04 -15.41 15.59
CA ALA A 274 2.48 -16.39 16.58
C ALA A 274 2.67 -15.79 17.99
N ARG A 275 2.95 -14.50 18.13
CA ARG A 275 3.44 -13.94 19.40
C ARG A 275 2.64 -12.73 19.90
N ALA A 276 1.81 -12.09 19.09
CA ALA A 276 1.13 -10.85 19.47
C ALA A 276 0.19 -11.01 20.68
N ASP A 277 -0.45 -12.17 20.82
CA ASP A 277 -1.32 -12.44 22.00
C ASP A 277 -0.49 -12.69 23.28
N ARG A 278 0.72 -13.18 23.16
CA ARG A 278 1.60 -13.48 24.30
C ARG A 278 2.45 -12.29 24.72
N TRP A 279 3.05 -11.58 23.75
CA TRP A 279 3.95 -10.45 24.03
C TRP A 279 3.20 -9.14 24.24
N GLY A 280 1.99 -9.00 23.72
CA GLY A 280 1.20 -7.77 23.66
C GLY A 280 1.35 -7.07 22.30
N ARG A 281 0.42 -6.16 22.02
CA ARG A 281 0.41 -5.39 20.75
C ARG A 281 1.46 -4.28 20.77
N LYS A 282 1.53 -3.54 21.89
CA LYS A 282 2.38 -2.35 22.03
C LYS A 282 3.88 -2.63 21.85
N PRO A 283 4.50 -3.66 22.45
CA PRO A 283 5.93 -3.94 22.25
C PRO A 283 6.27 -4.21 20.77
N LEU A 284 5.44 -4.98 20.07
CA LEU A 284 5.65 -5.29 18.66
C LEU A 284 5.45 -4.05 17.77
N LEU A 285 4.46 -3.21 18.08
CA LEU A 285 4.27 -1.93 17.39
C LEU A 285 5.45 -1.00 17.60
N LEU A 286 5.94 -0.87 18.84
CA LEU A 286 7.10 -0.04 19.15
C LEU A 286 8.34 -0.52 18.39
N ALA A 287 8.56 -1.84 18.28
CA ALA A 287 9.63 -2.39 17.48
C ALA A 287 9.49 -2.01 16.00
N GLY A 288 8.30 -2.17 15.42
CA GLY A 288 8.02 -1.80 14.03
C GLY A 288 8.20 -0.30 13.76
N PHE A 289 7.71 0.55 14.66
CA PHE A 289 7.83 2.00 14.54
C PHE A 289 9.27 2.48 14.76
N ALA A 290 10.02 1.91 15.73
CA ALA A 290 11.40 2.31 16.03
C ALA A 290 12.38 2.00 14.89
N ILE A 291 12.09 1.01 14.07
CA ILE A 291 12.92 0.69 12.90
C ILE A 291 12.94 1.83 11.89
N LEU A 292 11.86 2.59 11.76
CA LEU A 292 11.73 3.64 10.76
C LEU A 292 12.72 4.80 10.97
N PRO A 293 12.84 5.43 12.16
CA PRO A 293 13.87 6.44 12.38
C PRO A 293 15.29 5.88 12.24
N ILE A 294 15.53 4.63 12.69
CA ILE A 294 16.82 3.96 12.51
C ILE A 294 17.15 3.84 11.02
N ARG A 295 16.22 3.38 10.20
CA ARG A 295 16.37 3.26 8.75
C ARG A 295 16.68 4.61 8.10
N GLY A 296 15.96 5.67 8.47
CA GLY A 296 16.22 7.01 7.96
C GLY A 296 17.63 7.51 8.25
N VAL A 297 18.14 7.28 9.46
CA VAL A 297 19.53 7.60 9.82
C VAL A 297 20.52 6.74 9.03
N LEU A 298 20.30 5.43 8.93
CA LEU A 298 21.20 4.51 8.21
C LEU A 298 21.37 4.88 6.72
N TYR A 299 20.35 5.45 6.06
CA TYR A 299 20.46 5.92 4.68
C TYR A 299 21.41 7.11 4.52
N THR A 300 21.79 7.79 5.59
CA THR A 300 22.72 8.94 5.56
C THR A 300 24.16 8.58 5.88
N LEU A 301 24.43 7.36 6.38
CA LEU A 301 25.76 6.99 6.86
C LEU A 301 26.74 6.63 5.74
N TRP A 302 26.23 6.03 4.65
CA TRP A 302 27.09 5.59 3.56
C TRP A 302 26.45 5.81 2.20
N ASP A 303 27.21 6.40 1.28
CA ASP A 303 26.83 6.57 -0.13
C ASP A 303 27.30 5.36 -0.96
N ASN A 304 26.73 4.18 -0.62
CA ASN A 304 26.99 2.93 -1.32
C ASN A 304 25.66 2.30 -1.76
N PRO A 305 25.47 1.98 -3.05
CA PRO A 305 24.21 1.42 -3.55
C PRO A 305 23.77 0.13 -2.85
N TYR A 306 24.73 -0.76 -2.57
CA TYR A 306 24.43 -2.04 -1.88
C TYR A 306 24.07 -1.85 -0.41
N TRP A 307 24.66 -0.80 0.24
CA TRP A 307 24.25 -0.40 1.58
C TRP A 307 22.80 0.06 1.62
N LEU A 308 22.39 0.89 0.67
CA LEU A 308 21.00 1.37 0.56
C LEU A 308 20.02 0.21 0.41
N VAL A 309 20.35 -0.78 -0.43
CA VAL A 309 19.56 -2.02 -0.58
C VAL A 309 19.53 -2.81 0.74
N GLY A 310 20.67 -2.94 1.43
CA GLY A 310 20.74 -3.63 2.72
C GLY A 310 19.88 -2.99 3.80
N VAL A 311 19.87 -1.67 3.87
CA VAL A 311 19.01 -0.90 4.81
C VAL A 311 17.53 -1.13 4.52
N GLN A 312 17.16 -1.39 3.28
CA GLN A 312 15.77 -1.64 2.89
C GLN A 312 15.19 -2.93 3.48
N LEU A 313 16.01 -3.89 3.91
CA LEU A 313 15.56 -5.06 4.68
C LEU A 313 14.76 -4.65 5.93
N LEU A 314 15.14 -3.53 6.55
CA LEU A 314 14.46 -2.99 7.74
C LEU A 314 13.03 -2.52 7.43
N ASP A 315 12.76 -2.10 6.18
CA ASP A 315 11.41 -1.76 5.73
C ASP A 315 10.44 -2.94 5.87
N GLY A 316 10.90 -4.13 5.46
CA GLY A 316 10.11 -5.35 5.57
C GLY A 316 9.70 -5.68 7.01
N ILE A 317 10.58 -5.41 7.99
CA ILE A 317 10.24 -5.60 9.42
C ILE A 317 9.14 -4.60 9.81
N GLY A 318 9.35 -3.31 9.54
CA GLY A 318 8.40 -2.25 9.88
C GLY A 318 7.03 -2.48 9.25
N ALA A 319 6.99 -2.72 7.93
CA ALA A 319 5.76 -2.95 7.17
C ALA A 319 5.04 -4.24 7.57
N GLY A 320 5.80 -5.35 7.80
CA GLY A 320 5.22 -6.62 8.21
C GLY A 320 4.60 -6.58 9.61
N LEU A 321 5.29 -5.95 10.57
CA LEU A 321 4.73 -5.75 11.92
C LEU A 321 3.51 -4.82 11.89
N PHE A 322 3.62 -3.67 11.21
CA PHE A 322 2.54 -2.70 11.14
C PHE A 322 1.28 -3.28 10.48
N GLY A 323 1.42 -3.88 9.29
CA GLY A 323 0.29 -4.41 8.53
C GLY A 323 -0.49 -5.47 9.28
N ALA A 324 0.21 -6.36 9.99
CA ALA A 324 -0.43 -7.41 10.79
C ALA A 324 -1.04 -6.88 12.09
N LEU A 325 -0.44 -5.87 12.74
CA LEU A 325 -0.90 -5.34 14.02
C LEU A 325 -2.01 -4.30 13.90
N LEU A 326 -2.06 -3.54 12.81
CA LEU A 326 -3.06 -2.48 12.61
C LEU A 326 -4.49 -2.94 12.88
N PRO A 327 -5.01 -3.99 12.22
CA PRO A 327 -6.38 -4.45 12.48
C PRO A 327 -6.58 -4.99 13.90
N LEU A 328 -5.55 -5.59 14.52
CA LEU A 328 -5.63 -6.12 15.87
C LEU A 328 -5.78 -4.99 16.90
N VAL A 329 -4.95 -3.95 16.79
CA VAL A 329 -5.02 -2.79 17.70
C VAL A 329 -6.33 -2.04 17.55
N VAL A 330 -6.80 -1.81 16.32
CA VAL A 330 -8.12 -1.16 16.10
C VAL A 330 -9.24 -2.00 16.69
N LYS A 331 -9.21 -3.34 16.51
CA LYS A 331 -10.18 -4.26 17.11
C LYS A 331 -10.18 -4.12 18.62
N ASP A 332 -9.01 -4.17 19.26
CA ASP A 332 -8.87 -4.10 20.72
C ASP A 332 -9.38 -2.74 21.25
N LEU A 333 -9.01 -1.61 20.59
CA LEU A 333 -9.44 -0.26 20.99
C LEU A 333 -10.94 0.01 20.77
N THR A 334 -11.61 -0.78 19.95
CA THR A 334 -13.03 -0.64 19.63
C THR A 334 -13.88 -1.81 20.15
N ALA A 335 -13.30 -2.66 21.01
CA ALA A 335 -13.98 -3.81 21.57
C ALA A 335 -15.30 -3.39 22.27
N GLY A 336 -16.38 -4.15 22.06
CA GLY A 336 -17.71 -3.87 22.62
C GLY A 336 -18.48 -2.71 21.98
N THR A 337 -17.89 -1.94 21.05
CA THR A 337 -18.57 -0.79 20.42
C THR A 337 -19.36 -1.14 19.16
N GLY A 338 -19.10 -2.30 18.55
CA GLY A 338 -19.66 -2.69 17.25
C GLY A 338 -19.17 -1.83 16.06
N ARG A 339 -18.08 -1.03 16.24
CA ARG A 339 -17.62 -0.02 15.27
C ARG A 339 -16.24 -0.32 14.67
N PHE A 340 -15.82 -1.56 14.67
CA PHE A 340 -14.48 -1.96 14.18
C PHE A 340 -14.20 -1.48 12.75
N ASN A 341 -15.07 -1.81 11.78
CA ASN A 341 -14.82 -1.49 10.37
C ASN A 341 -14.77 0.03 10.10
N VAL A 342 -15.67 0.79 10.72
CA VAL A 342 -15.70 2.26 10.61
C VAL A 342 -14.42 2.87 11.19
N SER A 343 -13.96 2.35 12.33
CA SER A 343 -12.74 2.79 13.00
C SER A 343 -11.50 2.43 12.19
N LEU A 344 -11.45 1.23 11.64
CA LEU A 344 -10.36 0.81 10.74
C LEU A 344 -10.29 1.69 9.50
N GLY A 345 -11.43 1.99 8.87
CA GLY A 345 -11.52 2.90 7.74
C GLY A 345 -11.03 4.32 8.09
N ALA A 346 -11.40 4.84 9.26
CA ALA A 346 -10.95 6.17 9.71
C ALA A 346 -9.44 6.23 9.95
N VAL A 347 -8.86 5.20 10.59
CA VAL A 347 -7.40 5.08 10.79
C VAL A 347 -6.67 4.95 9.45
N THR A 348 -7.21 4.12 8.54
CA THR A 348 -6.67 3.94 7.19
C THR A 348 -6.66 5.24 6.39
N THR A 349 -7.73 6.03 6.49
CA THR A 349 -7.79 7.36 5.86
C THR A 349 -6.75 8.32 6.45
N ALA A 350 -6.58 8.30 7.77
CA ALA A 350 -5.59 9.16 8.44
C ALA A 350 -4.16 8.82 7.97
N PHE A 351 -3.78 7.55 7.95
CA PHE A 351 -2.44 7.20 7.46
C PHE A 351 -2.29 7.39 5.95
N GLY A 352 -3.35 7.19 5.16
CA GLY A 352 -3.35 7.49 3.72
C GLY A 352 -3.05 8.95 3.43
N LEU A 353 -3.56 9.88 4.25
CA LEU A 353 -3.22 11.30 4.16
C LEU A 353 -1.73 11.54 4.45
N GLY A 354 -1.18 10.90 5.51
CA GLY A 354 0.24 10.97 5.81
C GLY A 354 1.10 10.47 4.65
N ALA A 355 0.74 9.31 4.07
CA ALA A 355 1.45 8.74 2.93
C ALA A 355 1.39 9.66 1.70
N ALA A 356 0.23 10.26 1.40
CA ALA A 356 0.07 11.18 0.26
C ALA A 356 0.96 12.42 0.37
N LEU A 357 1.06 13.01 1.56
CA LEU A 357 1.87 14.21 1.81
C LEU A 357 3.37 13.93 1.88
N SER A 358 3.77 12.69 2.15
CA SER A 358 5.16 12.28 2.37
C SER A 358 6.09 12.66 1.21
N ASN A 359 5.68 12.35 -0.02
CA ASN A 359 6.53 12.55 -1.20
C ASN A 359 6.74 14.04 -1.50
N GLY A 360 5.71 14.88 -1.33
CA GLY A 360 5.82 16.33 -1.50
C GLY A 360 6.76 16.96 -0.49
N LEU A 361 6.59 16.61 0.80
CA LEU A 361 7.48 17.07 1.87
C LEU A 361 8.92 16.65 1.60
N ALA A 362 9.14 15.37 1.31
CA ALA A 362 10.47 14.82 1.10
C ALA A 362 11.14 15.41 -0.15
N GLY A 363 10.43 15.54 -1.26
CA GLY A 363 10.94 16.13 -2.49
C GLY A 363 11.35 17.59 -2.30
N TRP A 364 10.54 18.37 -1.57
CA TRP A 364 10.89 19.74 -1.22
C TRP A 364 12.16 19.81 -0.37
N VAL A 365 12.28 18.98 0.67
CA VAL A 365 13.49 18.97 1.52
C VAL A 365 14.72 18.52 0.72
N VAL A 366 14.58 17.56 -0.20
CA VAL A 366 15.70 17.17 -1.08
C VAL A 366 16.18 18.34 -1.92
N GLN A 367 15.27 19.11 -2.49
CA GLN A 367 15.61 20.25 -3.35
C GLN A 367 16.32 21.36 -2.57
N GLU A 368 15.89 21.66 -1.35
CA GLU A 368 16.45 22.73 -0.52
C GLU A 368 17.72 22.32 0.23
N ALA A 369 17.82 21.05 0.67
CA ALA A 369 18.85 20.62 1.62
C ALA A 369 19.48 19.24 1.31
N GLY A 370 19.06 18.60 0.22
CA GLY A 370 19.62 17.32 -0.24
C GLY A 370 19.01 16.07 0.43
N TYR A 371 19.40 14.91 -0.08
CA TYR A 371 18.83 13.61 0.32
C TYR A 371 19.02 13.28 1.79
N SER A 372 20.22 13.56 2.34
CA SER A 372 20.50 13.27 3.75
C SER A 372 19.61 14.07 4.70
N ALA A 373 19.35 15.35 4.39
CA ALA A 373 18.41 16.16 5.15
C ALA A 373 16.99 15.64 5.07
N ALA A 374 16.55 15.16 3.89
CA ALA A 374 15.23 14.57 3.72
C ALA A 374 15.08 13.27 4.54
N PHE A 375 16.06 12.36 4.49
CA PHE A 375 16.03 11.14 5.31
C PHE A 375 16.02 11.45 6.81
N LEU A 376 16.80 12.42 7.28
CA LEU A 376 16.82 12.83 8.68
C LEU A 376 15.50 13.52 9.10
N THR A 377 14.90 14.32 8.22
CA THR A 377 13.58 14.93 8.47
C THR A 377 12.53 13.84 8.65
N LEU A 378 12.49 12.86 7.75
CA LEU A 378 11.57 11.72 7.85
C LEU A 378 11.87 10.89 9.11
N ALA A 379 13.14 10.66 9.46
CA ALA A 379 13.55 9.99 10.70
C ALA A 379 13.06 10.75 11.94
N GLY A 380 13.16 12.07 11.94
CA GLY A 380 12.64 12.93 13.01
C GLY A 380 11.12 12.80 13.20
N ILE A 381 10.36 12.82 12.09
CA ILE A 381 8.90 12.62 12.12
C ILE A 381 8.58 11.21 12.66
N ALA A 382 9.31 10.19 12.21
CA ALA A 382 9.15 8.83 12.71
C ALA A 382 9.46 8.72 14.21
N ALA A 383 10.50 9.40 14.70
CA ALA A 383 10.83 9.44 16.13
C ALA A 383 9.69 10.08 16.95
N VAL A 384 9.07 11.14 16.45
CA VAL A 384 7.88 11.73 17.08
C VAL A 384 6.74 10.71 17.13
N ALA A 385 6.50 9.95 16.06
CA ALA A 385 5.49 8.89 16.07
C ALA A 385 5.78 7.82 17.13
N VAL A 386 7.05 7.42 17.31
CA VAL A 386 7.47 6.48 18.37
C VAL A 386 7.19 7.06 19.76
N LEU A 387 7.55 8.32 20.00
CA LEU A 387 7.32 8.99 21.29
C LEU A 387 5.81 9.07 21.62
N LEU A 388 4.97 9.41 20.64
CA LEU A 388 3.52 9.41 20.81
C LEU A 388 2.97 8.00 21.08
N LEU A 389 3.52 6.98 20.40
CA LEU A 389 3.12 5.59 20.62
C LEU A 389 3.47 5.09 22.03
N LEU A 390 4.52 5.62 22.67
CA LEU A 390 4.84 5.32 24.07
C LEU A 390 3.73 5.77 25.02
N ALA A 391 3.01 6.85 24.69
CA ALA A 391 1.86 7.33 25.48
C ALA A 391 0.58 6.49 25.28
N LEU A 392 0.52 5.65 24.23
CA LEU A 392 -0.62 4.76 24.04
C LEU A 392 -0.57 3.62 25.06
N PRO A 393 -1.69 3.30 25.77
CA PRO A 393 -1.74 2.11 26.62
C PRO A 393 -1.64 0.82 25.81
N GLU A 394 -1.30 -0.31 26.46
CA GLU A 394 -1.42 -1.63 25.83
C GLU A 394 -2.89 -1.86 25.47
N SER A 395 -3.15 -2.25 24.21
CA SER A 395 -4.52 -2.45 23.72
C SER A 395 -5.06 -3.84 24.02
N LEU A 396 -4.18 -4.83 24.24
CA LEU A 396 -4.56 -6.19 24.53
C LEU A 396 -5.09 -6.29 25.99
N ASP A 397 -6.36 -6.61 26.14
CA ASP A 397 -6.92 -6.97 27.44
C ASP A 397 -6.58 -8.43 27.79
N ARG A 398 -5.59 -8.61 28.67
CA ARG A 398 -5.13 -9.94 29.11
C ARG A 398 -6.14 -10.67 30.01
N SER A 399 -7.12 -9.97 30.54
CA SER A 399 -8.14 -10.59 31.41
C SER A 399 -9.12 -11.47 30.61
N SER A 400 -9.33 -11.15 29.33
CA SER A 400 -10.21 -11.90 28.43
C SER A 400 -9.55 -13.12 27.78
N THR A 401 -8.22 -13.28 27.87
CA THR A 401 -7.48 -14.41 27.27
C THR A 401 -7.18 -15.53 28.28
N ALA A 402 -7.51 -15.36 29.55
CA ALA A 402 -7.27 -16.33 30.63
C ALA A 402 -8.49 -17.24 30.91
N SER A 403 -9.56 -17.13 30.14
CA SER A 403 -10.75 -17.98 30.16
C SER A 403 -10.75 -18.84 28.85
#